data_5c2fbd44aa00007ae8b6f1127e1fc7cc
#
_entry.id   5c2fbd44aa00007ae8b6f1127e1fc7cc
#
_cell.length_a   1.000
_cell.length_b   1.000
_cell.length_c   1.000
_cell.angle_alpha   90.00
_cell.angle_beta   90.00
_cell.angle_gamma   90.00
#
_symmetry.space_group_name_H-M   'P 1'
#
loop_
_entity.id
_entity.type
_entity.pdbx_description
1 polymer ?
#
loop_
_entity_poly.entity_id
_entity_poly.type
_entity_poly.pdbx_seq_one_letter_code
_entity_poly.pdbx_strand_id
1 'polypeptide(L)'
;GREETLRPVVNYTYDNEVIKPYYYRVYLDEQNTDIKYAPSHQSAQYEISYEKDAPVYLILNSKNGAMRVNDNTVSGYQQLENNTRVYLYLETENKPEKTGVLQDNKLNTELDTIRGNNACVALYFGDKAQVQKIRYGISFISEEQAKCNMDREQKFYDVTALMEAVSKVCNDAVGQIGAQSPGETP
;
A
#
# COMPACT_ATOMS: atom_id res chain seq x y z
N GLY A 1 1.92 -17.36 27.06
CA GLY A 1 2.02 -16.75 25.72
C GLY A 1 1.89 -15.24 25.85
N ARG A 2 2.86 -14.52 25.34
CA ARG A 2 2.71 -13.04 25.22
C ARG A 2 1.67 -12.80 24.12
N GLU A 3 0.54 -12.21 24.45
CA GLU A 3 -0.35 -11.66 23.44
C GLU A 3 0.42 -10.55 22.70
N GLU A 4 0.69 -10.77 21.43
CA GLU A 4 1.30 -9.74 20.59
C GLU A 4 0.33 -8.57 20.42
N THR A 5 0.79 -7.40 20.80
CA THR A 5 0.01 -6.17 20.64
C THR A 5 0.22 -5.65 19.23
N LEU A 6 -0.81 -5.75 18.40
CA LEU A 6 -0.79 -5.24 17.03
C LEU A 6 -0.96 -3.71 17.04
N ARG A 7 -0.01 -2.99 16.46
CA ARG A 7 -0.07 -1.52 16.37
C ARG A 7 -0.01 -1.09 14.89
N PRO A 8 -0.88 -0.19 14.44
CA PRO A 8 -0.89 0.29 13.06
C PRO A 8 0.29 1.22 12.74
N VAL A 9 0.99 1.72 13.75
CA VAL A 9 2.16 2.60 13.59
C VAL A 9 3.22 2.19 14.59
N VAL A 10 4.44 1.98 14.11
CA VAL A 10 5.63 1.67 14.93
C VAL A 10 6.81 2.56 14.49
N ASN A 11 7.75 2.80 15.40
CA ASN A 11 9.04 3.39 15.06
C ASN A 11 9.93 2.28 14.49
N TYR A 12 10.75 2.61 13.50
CA TYR A 12 11.67 1.68 12.85
C TYR A 12 12.98 2.39 12.47
N THR A 13 14.05 1.61 12.38
CA THR A 13 15.27 1.99 11.69
C THR A 13 15.27 1.38 10.29
N TYR A 14 15.93 2.06 9.34
CA TYR A 14 15.93 1.61 7.96
C TYR A 14 17.27 1.87 7.29
N ASP A 15 17.57 1.00 6.32
CA ASP A 15 18.75 1.11 5.46
C ASP A 15 18.35 0.95 3.98
N ASN A 16 19.31 1.16 3.09
CA ASN A 16 19.19 0.92 1.65
C ASN A 16 18.00 1.66 1.01
N GLU A 17 17.72 2.87 1.47
CA GLU A 17 16.64 3.67 0.92
C GLU A 17 16.94 4.10 -0.53
N VAL A 18 16.00 3.85 -1.42
CA VAL A 18 16.03 4.32 -2.82
C VAL A 18 14.76 5.10 -3.10
N ILE A 19 14.92 6.38 -3.44
CA ILE A 19 13.80 7.27 -3.77
C ILE A 19 13.93 7.71 -5.23
N LYS A 20 12.88 7.44 -6.03
CA LYS A 20 12.70 7.95 -7.39
C LYS A 20 11.25 8.41 -7.57
N PRO A 21 10.92 9.31 -8.51
CA PRO A 21 9.55 9.74 -8.73
C PRO A 21 8.55 8.61 -8.99
N TYR A 22 9.03 7.47 -9.44
CA TYR A 22 8.27 6.30 -9.87
C TYR A 22 8.58 5.03 -9.09
N TYR A 23 9.42 5.12 -8.02
CA TYR A 23 9.82 3.95 -7.25
C TYR A 23 10.38 4.34 -5.88
N TYR A 24 9.98 3.58 -4.87
CA TYR A 24 10.54 3.65 -3.52
C TYR A 24 10.94 2.25 -3.07
N ARG A 25 12.09 2.13 -2.41
CA ARG A 25 12.53 0.91 -1.74
C ARG A 25 13.16 1.27 -0.41
N VAL A 26 12.90 0.46 0.61
CA VAL A 26 13.49 0.60 1.94
C VAL A 26 13.62 -0.76 2.60
N TYR A 27 14.69 -0.97 3.34
CA TYR A 27 14.85 -2.13 4.20
C TYR A 27 14.64 -1.74 5.66
N LEU A 28 13.74 -2.44 6.34
CA LEU A 28 13.44 -2.23 7.77
C LEU A 28 14.26 -3.24 8.60
N ASP A 29 15.30 -2.75 9.28
CA ASP A 29 16.29 -3.60 9.96
C ASP A 29 15.68 -4.44 11.07
N GLU A 30 14.88 -3.84 11.94
CA GLU A 30 14.28 -4.51 13.10
C GLU A 30 13.28 -5.60 12.70
N GLN A 31 12.55 -5.38 11.61
CA GLN A 31 11.55 -6.29 11.07
C GLN A 31 12.11 -7.27 10.05
N ASN A 32 13.36 -7.08 9.60
CA ASN A 32 14.00 -7.81 8.50
C ASN A 32 13.07 -7.88 7.28
N THR A 33 12.64 -6.70 6.83
CA THR A 33 11.60 -6.57 5.81
C THR A 33 12.07 -5.63 4.71
N ASP A 34 12.11 -6.12 3.47
CA ASP A 34 12.35 -5.30 2.27
C ASP A 34 11.00 -4.85 1.71
N ILE A 35 10.84 -3.55 1.53
CA ILE A 35 9.61 -2.96 0.98
C ILE A 35 9.94 -2.24 -0.32
N LYS A 36 9.25 -2.63 -1.39
CA LYS A 36 9.27 -1.96 -2.68
C LYS A 36 7.89 -1.38 -2.97
N TYR A 37 7.87 -0.21 -3.54
CA TYR A 37 6.67 0.54 -3.89
C TYR A 37 6.81 1.19 -5.26
N ALA A 38 5.80 1.04 -6.10
CA ALA A 38 5.70 1.72 -7.38
C ALA A 38 4.31 2.35 -7.54
N PRO A 39 4.23 3.69 -7.65
CA PRO A 39 2.99 4.39 -7.92
C PRO A 39 2.66 4.37 -9.42
N SER A 40 1.36 4.49 -9.72
CA SER A 40 0.82 4.85 -11.02
C SER A 40 -0.05 6.09 -10.89
N HIS A 41 -0.98 6.34 -11.81
CA HIS A 41 -1.77 7.57 -11.82
C HIS A 41 -2.77 7.65 -10.65
N GLN A 42 -3.57 6.60 -10.46
CA GLN A 42 -4.59 6.50 -9.39
C GLN A 42 -4.51 5.16 -8.65
N SER A 43 -3.37 4.50 -8.76
CA SER A 43 -3.12 3.20 -8.16
C SER A 43 -1.64 3.03 -7.81
N ALA A 44 -1.31 1.98 -7.08
CA ALA A 44 0.07 1.61 -6.83
C ALA A 44 0.20 0.14 -6.43
N GLN A 45 1.44 -0.34 -6.42
CA GLN A 45 1.80 -1.67 -5.94
C GLN A 45 2.84 -1.62 -4.83
N TYR A 46 2.71 -2.57 -3.90
CA TYR A 46 3.77 -2.94 -2.96
C TYR A 46 4.22 -4.37 -3.20
N GLU A 47 5.51 -4.60 -3.00
CA GLU A 47 6.11 -5.91 -2.75
C GLU A 47 6.83 -5.84 -1.42
N ILE A 48 6.40 -6.65 -0.45
CA ILE A 48 6.93 -6.68 0.91
C ILE A 48 7.50 -8.07 1.16
N SER A 49 8.81 -8.15 1.30
CA SER A 49 9.53 -9.41 1.57
C SER A 49 9.89 -9.52 3.04
N TYR A 50 9.25 -10.45 3.74
CA TYR A 50 9.53 -10.79 5.12
C TYR A 50 10.58 -11.89 5.14
N GLU A 51 11.80 -11.58 5.58
CA GLU A 51 12.97 -12.47 5.47
C GLU A 51 13.12 -13.44 6.64
N LYS A 52 12.39 -13.22 7.73
CA LYS A 52 12.41 -14.08 8.92
C LYS A 52 11.04 -14.64 9.25
N ASP A 53 11.03 -15.84 9.81
CA ASP A 53 9.82 -16.45 10.38
C ASP A 53 9.33 -15.60 11.56
N ALA A 54 8.19 -14.98 11.38
CA ALA A 54 7.48 -14.15 12.36
C ALA A 54 6.02 -13.96 11.92
N PRO A 55 5.12 -13.58 12.83
CA PRO A 55 3.74 -13.27 12.45
C PRO A 55 3.67 -12.14 11.42
N VAL A 56 3.13 -12.45 10.24
CA VAL A 56 2.99 -11.50 9.13
C VAL A 56 1.60 -10.91 9.09
N TYR A 57 1.52 -9.60 9.31
CA TYR A 57 0.28 -8.83 9.28
C TYR A 57 0.36 -7.71 8.26
N LEU A 58 -0.71 -7.51 7.50
CA LEU A 58 -0.99 -6.25 6.81
C LEU A 58 -2.08 -5.52 7.59
N ILE A 59 -1.75 -4.35 8.10
CA ILE A 59 -2.65 -3.53 8.91
C ILE A 59 -2.96 -2.26 8.14
N LEU A 60 -4.25 -1.97 7.95
CA LEU A 60 -4.72 -0.75 7.32
C LEU A 60 -5.53 0.06 8.31
N ASN A 61 -5.21 1.34 8.38
CA ASN A 61 -5.89 2.29 9.26
C ASN A 61 -6.44 3.47 8.46
N SER A 62 -7.69 3.82 8.69
CA SER A 62 -8.35 5.01 8.15
C SER A 62 -8.76 5.95 9.29
N LYS A 63 -8.34 7.22 9.20
CA LYS A 63 -8.79 8.26 10.13
C LYS A 63 -10.14 8.82 9.67
N ASN A 64 -11.10 8.93 10.62
CA ASN A 64 -12.45 9.44 10.35
C ASN A 64 -13.09 8.76 9.12
N GLY A 65 -13.10 7.42 9.11
CA GLY A 65 -13.54 6.68 7.94
C GLY A 65 -14.25 5.38 8.26
N ALA A 66 -14.31 4.54 7.25
CA ALA A 66 -14.78 3.17 7.37
C ALA A 66 -13.86 2.24 6.55
N MET A 67 -13.65 1.05 7.06
CA MET A 67 -12.90 -0.02 6.39
C MET A 67 -13.67 -1.31 6.47
N ARG A 68 -13.59 -2.09 5.41
CA ARG A 68 -14.14 -3.44 5.32
C ARG A 68 -13.08 -4.36 4.74
N VAL A 69 -12.92 -5.53 5.36
CA VAL A 69 -12.07 -6.61 4.87
C VAL A 69 -12.93 -7.78 4.42
N ASN A 70 -12.61 -8.36 3.26
CA ASN A 70 -13.29 -9.54 2.74
C ASN A 70 -12.28 -10.40 1.98
N ASP A 71 -11.99 -11.58 2.54
CA ASP A 71 -10.94 -12.46 2.02
C ASP A 71 -9.61 -11.70 1.85
N ASN A 72 -9.08 -11.64 0.64
CA ASN A 72 -7.84 -10.92 0.31
C ASN A 72 -8.04 -9.46 -0.13
N THR A 73 -9.21 -8.89 0.12
CA THR A 73 -9.54 -7.51 -0.28
C THR A 73 -9.84 -6.62 0.92
N VAL A 74 -9.46 -5.35 0.81
CA VAL A 74 -9.85 -4.30 1.74
C VAL A 74 -10.43 -3.13 0.96
N SER A 75 -11.58 -2.65 1.37
CA SER A 75 -12.18 -1.45 0.81
C SER A 75 -12.64 -0.49 1.91
N GLY A 76 -12.86 0.75 1.54
CA GLY A 76 -13.33 1.74 2.48
C GLY A 76 -13.02 3.17 2.05
N TYR A 77 -13.11 4.07 3.00
CA TYR A 77 -12.79 5.47 2.77
C TYR A 77 -12.18 6.14 4.00
N GLN A 78 -11.44 7.20 3.75
CA GLN A 78 -11.05 8.18 4.74
C GLN A 78 -11.73 9.51 4.46
N GLN A 79 -12.31 10.10 5.49
CA GLN A 79 -12.84 11.46 5.45
C GLN A 79 -11.69 12.44 5.67
N LEU A 80 -11.43 13.29 4.69
CA LEU A 80 -10.48 14.40 4.80
C LEU A 80 -11.18 15.63 5.39
N GLU A 81 -10.40 16.67 5.66
CA GLU A 81 -10.93 18.00 5.92
C GLU A 81 -11.82 18.45 4.75
N ASN A 82 -12.76 19.35 5.00
CA ASN A 82 -13.73 19.86 4.01
C ASN A 82 -14.72 18.82 3.45
N ASN A 83 -15.05 17.76 4.21
CA ASN A 83 -15.99 16.72 3.82
C ASN A 83 -15.62 15.93 2.55
N THR A 84 -14.39 16.04 2.08
CA THR A 84 -13.91 15.22 0.97
C THR A 84 -13.62 13.80 1.43
N ARG A 85 -14.03 12.81 0.65
CA ARG A 85 -13.69 11.40 0.89
C ARG A 85 -12.69 10.91 -0.14
N VAL A 86 -11.70 10.17 0.35
CA VAL A 86 -10.83 9.34 -0.48
C VAL A 86 -11.21 7.90 -0.25
N TYR A 87 -11.67 7.25 -1.29
CA TYR A 87 -12.02 5.83 -1.31
C TYR A 87 -10.80 5.00 -1.69
N LEU A 88 -10.68 3.84 -1.07
CA LEU A 88 -9.63 2.86 -1.30
C LEU A 88 -10.25 1.52 -1.70
N TYR A 89 -9.64 0.85 -2.65
CA TYR A 89 -9.78 -0.58 -2.88
C TYR A 89 -8.39 -1.20 -2.98
N LEU A 90 -8.13 -2.23 -2.17
CA LEU A 90 -6.86 -2.92 -2.07
C LEU A 90 -7.08 -4.42 -2.21
N GLU A 91 -6.14 -5.10 -2.85
CA GLU A 91 -6.13 -6.54 -3.03
C GLU A 91 -4.72 -7.09 -2.81
N THR A 92 -4.62 -8.23 -2.13
CA THR A 92 -3.37 -8.97 -1.95
C THR A 92 -3.33 -10.18 -2.87
N GLU A 93 -2.15 -10.52 -3.43
CA GLU A 93 -1.96 -11.72 -4.25
C GLU A 93 -2.19 -13.00 -3.42
N ASN A 94 -1.60 -13.05 -2.24
CA ASN A 94 -1.78 -14.16 -1.32
C ASN A 94 -3.07 -14.00 -0.51
N LYS A 95 -3.73 -15.12 -0.24
CA LYS A 95 -4.87 -15.16 0.68
C LYS A 95 -4.41 -15.15 2.12
N PRO A 96 -5.01 -14.31 2.98
CA PRO A 96 -4.73 -14.34 4.41
C PRO A 96 -5.32 -15.61 5.07
N GLU A 97 -4.70 -16.07 6.14
CA GLU A 97 -5.24 -17.13 6.99
C GLU A 97 -6.39 -16.63 7.87
N LYS A 98 -6.30 -15.37 8.28
CA LYS A 98 -7.31 -14.68 9.11
C LYS A 98 -7.43 -13.23 8.71
N THR A 99 -8.65 -12.73 8.79
CA THR A 99 -8.96 -11.30 8.57
C THR A 99 -9.89 -10.81 9.66
N GLY A 100 -9.93 -9.52 9.88
CA GLY A 100 -10.86 -8.93 10.82
C GLY A 100 -10.57 -7.46 11.13
N VAL A 101 -11.28 -6.98 12.12
CA VAL A 101 -11.14 -5.63 12.65
C VAL A 101 -10.10 -5.61 13.77
N LEU A 102 -9.25 -4.60 13.78
CA LEU A 102 -8.31 -4.38 14.87
C LEU A 102 -8.95 -3.48 15.93
N GLN A 103 -9.23 -4.05 17.10
CA GLN A 103 -9.78 -3.35 18.25
C GLN A 103 -8.88 -3.58 19.48
N ASP A 104 -8.54 -2.53 20.20
CA ASP A 104 -7.66 -2.60 21.39
C ASP A 104 -6.36 -3.38 21.12
N ASN A 105 -5.80 -3.18 19.93
CA ASN A 105 -4.60 -3.88 19.41
C ASN A 105 -4.76 -5.42 19.31
N LYS A 106 -5.97 -5.93 19.22
CA LYS A 106 -6.28 -7.35 19.00
C LYS A 106 -7.09 -7.54 17.73
N LEU A 107 -6.83 -8.62 17.02
CA LEU A 107 -7.58 -9.00 15.83
C LEU A 107 -8.90 -9.65 16.24
N ASN A 108 -10.00 -9.00 15.92
CA ASN A 108 -11.34 -9.55 16.05
C ASN A 108 -11.81 -10.11 14.70
N THR A 109 -11.81 -11.43 14.57
CA THR A 109 -12.17 -12.14 13.34
C THR A 109 -13.68 -12.33 13.13
N GLU A 110 -14.50 -11.95 14.10
CA GLU A 110 -15.97 -11.99 14.00
C GLU A 110 -16.53 -10.77 13.28
N LEU A 111 -15.72 -9.72 13.15
CA LEU A 111 -16.08 -8.48 12.51
C LEU A 111 -15.24 -8.28 11.24
N ASP A 112 -15.90 -7.89 10.17
CA ASP A 112 -15.29 -7.58 8.89
C ASP A 112 -15.35 -6.09 8.52
N THR A 113 -16.08 -5.30 9.28
CA THR A 113 -16.33 -3.88 9.02
C THR A 113 -16.18 -3.05 10.28
N ILE A 114 -15.52 -1.91 10.15
CA ILE A 114 -15.38 -0.92 11.22
C ILE A 114 -15.55 0.50 10.67
N ARG A 115 -16.12 1.37 11.50
CA ARG A 115 -16.29 2.79 11.22
C ARG A 115 -15.95 3.62 12.45
N GLY A 116 -15.27 4.74 12.27
CA GLY A 116 -14.96 5.67 13.37
C GLY A 116 -13.73 6.51 13.10
N ASN A 117 -13.24 7.14 14.17
CA ASN A 117 -12.06 8.03 14.10
C ASN A 117 -10.78 7.26 13.79
N ASN A 118 -10.72 5.98 14.13
CA ASN A 118 -9.63 5.07 13.80
C ASN A 118 -10.24 3.74 13.33
N ALA A 119 -10.62 3.67 12.07
CA ALA A 119 -11.11 2.44 11.47
C ALA A 119 -9.91 1.59 11.03
N CYS A 120 -9.66 0.49 11.72
CA CYS A 120 -8.50 -0.35 11.50
C CYS A 120 -8.91 -1.79 11.21
N VAL A 121 -8.36 -2.37 10.13
CA VAL A 121 -8.52 -3.78 9.76
C VAL A 121 -7.15 -4.42 9.62
N ALA A 122 -7.09 -5.74 9.79
CA ALA A 122 -5.85 -6.48 9.62
C ALA A 122 -6.09 -7.80 8.89
N LEU A 123 -5.08 -8.18 8.10
CA LEU A 123 -4.98 -9.45 7.39
C LEU A 123 -3.73 -10.17 7.94
N TYR A 124 -3.90 -11.40 8.38
CA TYR A 124 -2.84 -12.26 8.89
C TYR A 124 -2.49 -13.34 7.88
N PHE A 125 -1.21 -13.50 7.57
CA PHE A 125 -0.72 -14.41 6.53
C PHE A 125 0.13 -15.57 7.06
N GLY A 126 0.08 -15.84 8.37
CA GLY A 126 0.88 -16.90 9.00
C GLY A 126 2.20 -16.39 9.58
N ASP A 127 3.03 -17.34 10.03
CA ASP A 127 4.23 -17.09 10.83
C ASP A 127 5.55 -17.38 10.07
N LYS A 128 5.47 -17.48 8.74
CA LYS A 128 6.63 -17.83 7.90
C LYS A 128 7.15 -16.65 7.09
N ALA A 129 8.47 -16.65 6.87
CA ALA A 129 9.10 -15.77 5.89
C ALA A 129 8.41 -15.91 4.52
N GLN A 130 8.01 -14.81 3.93
CA GLN A 130 7.24 -14.80 2.68
C GLN A 130 7.25 -13.45 1.99
N VAL A 131 6.81 -13.43 0.74
CA VAL A 131 6.60 -12.22 -0.03
C VAL A 131 5.11 -11.94 -0.13
N GLN A 132 4.72 -10.71 0.24
CA GLN A 132 3.37 -10.20 0.04
C GLN A 132 3.38 -9.18 -1.10
N LYS A 133 2.54 -9.42 -2.09
CA LYS A 133 2.32 -8.47 -3.18
C LYS A 133 0.92 -7.89 -3.07
N ILE A 134 0.86 -6.57 -3.18
CA ILE A 134 -0.34 -5.79 -2.91
C ILE A 134 -0.52 -4.82 -4.05
N ARG A 135 -1.74 -4.70 -4.56
CA ARG A 135 -2.15 -3.63 -5.45
C ARG A 135 -3.31 -2.87 -4.86
N TYR A 136 -3.38 -1.58 -5.12
CA TYR A 136 -4.51 -0.77 -4.68
C TYR A 136 -4.83 0.36 -5.64
N GLY A 137 -6.05 0.83 -5.58
CA GLY A 137 -6.50 2.03 -6.27
C GLY A 137 -7.20 2.99 -5.32
N ILE A 138 -7.19 4.24 -5.70
CA ILE A 138 -7.88 5.32 -4.98
C ILE A 138 -8.86 6.04 -5.89
N SER A 139 -9.88 6.66 -5.28
CA SER A 139 -10.85 7.49 -5.98
C SER A 139 -11.45 8.52 -5.03
N PHE A 140 -11.85 9.67 -5.57
CA PHE A 140 -12.67 10.66 -4.86
C PHE A 140 -14.18 10.47 -5.11
N ILE A 141 -14.56 9.43 -5.85
CA ILE A 141 -15.95 9.17 -6.28
C ILE A 141 -16.57 8.04 -5.46
N SER A 142 -15.98 6.82 -5.52
CA SER A 142 -16.51 5.64 -4.83
C SER A 142 -15.44 4.52 -4.71
N GLU A 143 -15.75 3.47 -3.91
CA GLU A 143 -14.94 2.25 -3.80
C GLU A 143 -14.89 1.50 -5.14
N GLU A 144 -16.00 1.44 -5.88
CA GLU A 144 -16.08 0.81 -7.20
C GLU A 144 -15.17 1.54 -8.20
N GLN A 145 -15.14 2.87 -8.16
CA GLN A 145 -14.25 3.63 -9.02
C GLN A 145 -12.78 3.43 -8.62
N ALA A 146 -12.46 3.31 -7.33
CA ALA A 146 -11.12 2.98 -6.86
C ALA A 146 -10.67 1.60 -7.40
N LYS A 147 -11.56 0.60 -7.37
CA LYS A 147 -11.33 -0.71 -7.97
C LYS A 147 -11.11 -0.61 -9.48
N CYS A 148 -11.96 0.11 -10.20
CA CYS A 148 -11.82 0.32 -11.65
C CYS A 148 -10.49 0.99 -12.00
N ASN A 149 -10.03 1.96 -11.22
CA ASN A 149 -8.74 2.61 -11.42
C ASN A 149 -7.60 1.61 -11.23
N MET A 150 -7.64 0.80 -10.17
CA MET A 150 -6.67 -0.27 -9.94
C MET A 150 -6.64 -1.26 -11.10
N ASP A 151 -7.78 -1.82 -11.50
CA ASP A 151 -7.85 -2.85 -12.54
C ASP A 151 -7.42 -2.33 -13.93
N ARG A 152 -7.65 -1.05 -14.20
CA ARG A 152 -7.19 -0.40 -15.44
C ARG A 152 -5.66 -0.27 -15.50
N GLU A 153 -5.03 0.09 -14.39
CA GLU A 153 -3.61 0.45 -14.32
C GLU A 153 -2.71 -0.71 -13.89
N GLN A 154 -3.27 -1.70 -13.17
CA GLN A 154 -2.56 -2.77 -12.49
C GLN A 154 -3.12 -4.14 -12.89
N LYS A 155 -2.67 -4.68 -14.00
CA LYS A 155 -3.14 -6.00 -14.48
C LYS A 155 -2.48 -7.18 -13.78
N PHE A 156 -1.29 -6.99 -13.23
CA PHE A 156 -0.47 -8.04 -12.62
C PHE A 156 0.17 -7.54 -11.34
N TYR A 157 0.56 -8.45 -10.46
CA TYR A 157 1.33 -8.17 -9.25
C TYR A 157 2.83 -8.16 -9.58
N ASP A 158 3.30 -7.10 -10.24
CA ASP A 158 4.69 -6.93 -10.66
C ASP A 158 5.14 -5.47 -10.48
N VAL A 159 5.72 -5.20 -9.31
CA VAL A 159 6.25 -3.88 -8.95
C VAL A 159 7.34 -3.43 -9.93
N THR A 160 8.17 -4.36 -10.42
CA THR A 160 9.26 -4.03 -11.35
C THR A 160 8.74 -3.60 -12.71
N ALA A 161 7.79 -4.36 -13.26
CA ALA A 161 7.16 -4.00 -14.53
C ALA A 161 6.40 -2.67 -14.43
N LEU A 162 5.72 -2.40 -13.32
CA LEU A 162 5.07 -1.13 -13.09
C LEU A 162 6.08 0.02 -13.01
N MET A 163 7.16 -0.15 -12.23
CA MET A 163 8.24 0.82 -12.13
C MET A 163 8.82 1.17 -13.50
N GLU A 164 9.10 0.19 -14.34
CA GLU A 164 9.63 0.40 -15.69
C GLU A 164 8.66 1.17 -16.59
N ALA A 165 7.38 0.81 -16.54
CA ALA A 165 6.35 1.49 -17.34
C ALA A 165 6.20 2.96 -16.93
N VAL A 166 6.15 3.25 -15.63
CA VAL A 166 6.01 4.64 -15.12
C VAL A 166 7.30 5.42 -15.32
N SER A 167 8.48 4.78 -15.16
CA SER A 167 9.78 5.41 -15.45
C SER A 167 9.85 5.92 -16.88
N LYS A 168 9.37 5.14 -17.84
CA LYS A 168 9.33 5.54 -19.25
C LYS A 168 8.46 6.79 -19.43
N VAL A 169 7.27 6.82 -18.88
CA VAL A 169 6.37 7.99 -18.95
C VAL A 169 7.01 9.23 -18.33
N CYS A 170 7.65 9.08 -17.15
CA CYS A 170 8.35 10.20 -16.51
C CYS A 170 9.50 10.73 -17.35
N ASN A 171 10.32 9.84 -17.93
CA ASN A 171 11.46 10.24 -18.76
C ASN A 171 11.02 10.91 -20.07
N ASP A 172 9.95 10.41 -20.69
CA ASP A 172 9.38 11.01 -21.90
C ASP A 172 8.84 12.43 -21.60
N ALA A 173 8.18 12.63 -20.44
CA ALA A 173 7.68 13.93 -20.02
C ALA A 173 8.82 14.93 -19.72
N VAL A 174 9.87 14.49 -19.02
CA VAL A 174 11.04 15.33 -18.71
C VAL A 174 11.84 15.65 -19.98
N GLY A 175 11.97 14.71 -20.90
CA GLY A 175 12.66 14.89 -22.19
C GLY A 175 11.99 15.94 -23.10
N GLN A 176 10.69 16.20 -22.90
CA GLN A 176 9.98 17.28 -23.61
C GLN A 176 10.24 18.67 -23.04
N ILE A 177 10.81 18.79 -21.84
CA ILE A 177 11.19 20.05 -21.19
C ILE A 177 12.68 20.33 -21.43
N GLY A 178 13.17 20.07 -22.64
CA GLY A 178 14.54 20.39 -23.02
C GLY A 178 14.74 21.92 -23.05
N ALA A 179 15.33 22.50 -22.01
CA ALA A 179 15.84 23.86 -22.07
C ALA A 179 17.00 23.91 -23.06
N GLN A 180 16.77 24.46 -24.26
CA GLN A 180 17.85 24.92 -25.12
C GLN A 180 18.45 26.14 -24.46
N SER A 181 19.64 26.01 -23.88
CA SER A 181 20.47 27.16 -23.57
C SER A 181 20.75 27.90 -24.89
N PRO A 182 20.49 29.21 -25.01
CA PRO A 182 20.92 29.96 -26.19
C PRO A 182 22.44 29.84 -26.28
N GLY A 183 22.93 29.24 -27.36
CA GLY A 183 24.36 29.10 -27.59
C GLY A 183 25.01 30.47 -27.58
N GLU A 184 26.08 30.63 -26.82
CA GLU A 184 27.04 31.69 -27.02
C GLU A 184 27.57 31.57 -28.44
N THR A 185 27.22 32.55 -29.24
CA THR A 185 27.83 32.74 -30.58
C THR A 185 29.24 33.30 -30.35
N PRO A 186 30.27 32.83 -31.04
CA PRO A 186 31.65 33.28 -30.92
C PRO A 186 31.85 34.75 -31.41
#